data_b63b37ea116c72d09dbcec7da41376fd
#
_entry.id   b63b37ea116c72d09dbcec7da41376fd
#
_cell.length_a   1.000
_cell.length_b   1.000
_cell.length_c   1.000
_cell.angle_alpha   90.00
_cell.angle_beta   90.00
_cell.angle_gamma   90.00
#
_symmetry.space_group_name_H-M   'P 1'
#
loop_
_entity.id
_entity.type
_entity.pdbx_description
1 polymer ?
#
loop_
_entity_poly.entity_id
_entity_poly.type
_entity_poly.pdbx_seq_one_letter_code
_entity_poly.pdbx_strand_id
1 'polypeptide(L)'
;LRDDPAFPSRLVNDLHEVQAYYFYKQNSWDSAAFHLVQALSNAGNQQERARWEYLAGQLYEKAGNFKEARKNYDRAISRTTDLIMEIYSRLATIRTNKDDEADIQKNVAELVKMARRDKYTDYQDIIYYMAAQMQLEGNKEDQAMELLLLSTLAPNNNPGQKNKAFLQLADLSFARKEYLKAYNFYDSIKLDDPAIPTPEQITDRKNALRVIVNN
;
A
#
# COMPACT_ATOMS: atom_id res chain seq x y z
N LEU A 1 22.68 10.01 -28.32
CA LEU A 1 22.71 11.38 -27.75
C LEU A 1 23.68 11.46 -26.56
N ARG A 2 23.62 10.55 -25.60
CA ARG A 2 24.45 10.59 -24.38
C ARG A 2 25.95 10.45 -24.67
N ASP A 3 26.30 9.66 -25.67
CA ASP A 3 27.68 9.37 -26.05
C ASP A 3 28.20 10.34 -27.14
N ASP A 4 27.40 11.35 -27.47
CA ASP A 4 27.81 12.42 -28.38
C ASP A 4 28.65 13.45 -27.63
N PRO A 5 29.94 13.64 -27.98
CA PRO A 5 30.78 14.61 -27.29
C PRO A 5 30.27 16.07 -27.37
N ALA A 6 29.38 16.35 -28.34
CA ALA A 6 28.73 17.66 -28.51
C ALA A 6 27.48 17.82 -27.61
N PHE A 7 27.01 16.76 -26.93
CA PHE A 7 25.85 16.86 -26.04
C PHE A 7 26.18 17.66 -24.77
N PRO A 8 25.46 18.76 -24.49
CA PRO A 8 25.77 19.60 -23.34
C PRO A 8 25.61 18.84 -22.01
N SER A 9 26.67 18.77 -21.23
CA SER A 9 26.67 18.07 -19.91
C SER A 9 25.58 18.56 -18.95
N ARG A 10 25.20 19.85 -19.04
CA ARG A 10 24.11 20.45 -18.26
C ARG A 10 22.73 19.84 -18.54
N LEU A 11 22.54 19.24 -19.70
CA LEU A 11 21.26 18.64 -20.12
C LEU A 11 21.18 17.12 -19.88
N VAL A 12 22.23 16.53 -19.28
CA VAL A 12 22.25 15.06 -19.04
C VAL A 12 21.14 14.64 -18.09
N ASN A 13 20.86 15.41 -17.05
CA ASN A 13 19.78 15.07 -16.10
C ASN A 13 18.40 15.27 -16.75
N ASP A 14 18.22 16.30 -17.57
CA ASP A 14 16.97 16.52 -18.33
C ASP A 14 16.73 15.38 -19.32
N LEU A 15 17.81 14.89 -19.95
CA LEU A 15 17.72 13.70 -20.81
C LEU A 15 17.26 12.47 -20.01
N HIS A 16 17.73 12.29 -18.77
CA HIS A 16 17.31 11.20 -17.91
C HIS A 16 15.83 11.31 -17.53
N GLU A 17 15.29 12.50 -17.28
CA GLU A 17 13.84 12.68 -17.07
C GLU A 17 13.03 12.23 -18.29
N VAL A 18 13.41 12.67 -19.48
CA VAL A 18 12.74 12.27 -20.73
C VAL A 18 12.83 10.75 -20.93
N GLN A 19 13.99 10.16 -20.68
CA GLN A 19 14.19 8.71 -20.79
C GLN A 19 13.36 7.94 -19.74
N ALA A 20 13.26 8.42 -18.51
CA ALA A 20 12.42 7.82 -17.49
C ALA A 20 10.96 7.76 -17.96
N TYR A 21 10.44 8.86 -18.48
CA TYR A 21 9.08 8.91 -19.03
C TYR A 21 8.91 8.02 -20.26
N TYR A 22 9.87 7.99 -21.17
CA TYR A 22 9.85 7.13 -22.35
C TYR A 22 9.77 5.65 -21.94
N PHE A 23 10.66 5.17 -21.06
CA PHE A 23 10.65 3.79 -20.60
C PHE A 23 9.41 3.44 -19.78
N TYR A 24 8.87 4.39 -19.02
CA TYR A 24 7.58 4.23 -18.34
C TYR A 24 6.45 3.94 -19.35
N LYS A 25 6.38 4.69 -20.44
CA LYS A 25 5.39 4.46 -21.52
C LYS A 25 5.57 3.13 -22.25
N GLN A 26 6.77 2.59 -22.25
CA GLN A 26 7.09 1.27 -22.83
C GLN A 26 6.89 0.13 -21.83
N ASN A 27 6.40 0.40 -20.62
CA ASN A 27 6.33 -0.58 -19.51
C ASN A 27 7.68 -1.20 -19.11
N SER A 28 8.80 -0.57 -19.47
CA SER A 28 10.15 -0.98 -19.08
C SER A 28 10.48 -0.39 -17.71
N TRP A 29 9.88 -0.97 -16.66
CA TRP A 29 9.83 -0.39 -15.31
C TRP A 29 11.19 -0.21 -14.67
N ASP A 30 12.11 -1.17 -14.82
CA ASP A 30 13.47 -1.09 -14.26
C ASP A 30 14.27 0.05 -14.90
N SER A 31 14.21 0.14 -16.24
CA SER A 31 14.86 1.24 -16.99
C SER A 31 14.27 2.59 -16.63
N ALA A 32 12.94 2.68 -16.50
CA ALA A 32 12.25 3.91 -16.10
C ALA A 32 12.73 4.36 -14.70
N ALA A 33 12.78 3.42 -13.73
CA ALA A 33 13.27 3.67 -12.39
C ALA A 33 14.75 4.13 -12.40
N PHE A 34 15.60 3.42 -13.14
CA PHE A 34 17.01 3.78 -13.26
C PHE A 34 17.18 5.23 -13.74
N HIS A 35 16.53 5.60 -14.84
CA HIS A 35 16.64 6.95 -15.37
C HIS A 35 16.03 8.01 -14.45
N LEU A 36 14.94 7.71 -13.75
CA LEU A 36 14.36 8.60 -12.73
C LEU A 36 15.34 8.85 -11.59
N VAL A 37 16.07 7.82 -11.14
CA VAL A 37 17.10 7.96 -10.09
C VAL A 37 18.28 8.83 -10.58
N GLN A 38 18.66 8.72 -11.85
CA GLN A 38 19.72 9.58 -12.41
C GLN A 38 19.27 11.06 -12.50
N ALA A 39 17.97 11.31 -12.67
CA ALA A 39 17.39 12.65 -12.78
C ALA A 39 17.12 13.32 -11.41
N LEU A 40 17.38 12.66 -10.26
CA LEU A 40 17.04 13.18 -8.93
C LEU A 40 17.64 14.54 -8.57
N SER A 41 18.70 14.96 -9.25
CA SER A 41 19.30 16.29 -9.08
C SER A 41 18.43 17.42 -9.64
N ASN A 42 17.50 17.13 -10.55
CA ASN A 42 16.57 18.10 -11.12
C ASN A 42 15.40 18.41 -10.16
N ALA A 43 15.20 17.62 -9.12
CA ALA A 43 14.16 17.90 -8.13
C ALA A 43 14.41 19.25 -7.45
N GLY A 44 13.42 20.14 -7.49
CA GLY A 44 13.54 21.53 -7.03
C GLY A 44 13.69 21.67 -5.52
N ASN A 45 13.33 20.64 -4.74
CA ASN A 45 13.47 20.62 -3.28
C ASN A 45 13.50 19.20 -2.74
N GLN A 46 13.76 19.06 -1.42
CA GLN A 46 13.87 17.75 -0.77
C GLN A 46 12.57 16.96 -0.78
N GLN A 47 11.41 17.62 -0.68
CA GLN A 47 10.11 16.95 -0.70
C GLN A 47 9.79 16.40 -2.11
N GLU A 48 10.10 17.15 -3.15
CA GLU A 48 9.96 16.68 -4.52
C GLU A 48 10.90 15.52 -4.81
N ARG A 49 12.14 15.61 -4.35
CA ARG A 49 13.10 14.52 -4.44
C ARG A 49 12.61 13.25 -3.73
N ALA A 50 12.00 13.39 -2.54
CA ALA A 50 11.37 12.27 -1.85
C ALA A 50 10.24 11.62 -2.68
N ARG A 51 9.42 12.44 -3.37
CA ARG A 51 8.38 11.92 -4.27
C ARG A 51 8.95 11.12 -5.44
N TRP A 52 10.03 11.61 -6.03
CA TRP A 52 10.70 10.90 -7.13
C TRP A 52 11.38 9.61 -6.64
N GLU A 53 12.00 9.63 -5.47
CA GLU A 53 12.56 8.43 -4.84
C GLU A 53 11.45 7.39 -4.52
N TYR A 54 10.30 7.83 -4.00
CA TYR A 54 9.15 6.96 -3.79
C TYR A 54 8.63 6.36 -5.10
N LEU A 55 8.47 7.17 -6.15
CA LEU A 55 8.08 6.71 -7.49
C LEU A 55 9.10 5.73 -8.08
N ALA A 56 10.39 5.99 -7.95
CA ALA A 56 11.44 5.06 -8.38
C ALA A 56 11.34 3.72 -7.63
N GLY A 57 11.07 3.77 -6.31
CA GLY A 57 10.77 2.58 -5.52
C GLY A 57 9.60 1.77 -6.07
N GLN A 58 8.50 2.42 -6.41
CA GLN A 58 7.33 1.76 -7.01
C GLN A 58 7.63 1.13 -8.39
N LEU A 59 8.42 1.81 -9.21
CA LEU A 59 8.82 1.29 -10.52
C LEU A 59 9.74 0.07 -10.39
N TYR A 60 10.73 0.12 -9.48
CA TYR A 60 11.60 -1.03 -9.18
C TYR A 60 10.81 -2.21 -8.60
N GLU A 61 9.86 -1.94 -7.71
CA GLU A 61 8.98 -2.97 -7.17
C GLU A 61 8.15 -3.64 -8.28
N LYS A 62 7.60 -2.85 -9.19
CA LYS A 62 6.84 -3.35 -10.35
C LYS A 62 7.72 -4.17 -11.31
N ALA A 63 9.02 -3.85 -11.39
CA ALA A 63 10.01 -4.62 -12.14
C ALA A 63 10.47 -5.89 -11.41
N GLY A 64 10.07 -6.13 -10.16
CA GLY A 64 10.57 -7.21 -9.32
C GLY A 64 11.95 -6.96 -8.69
N ASN A 65 12.50 -5.75 -8.85
CA ASN A 65 13.78 -5.36 -8.29
C ASN A 65 13.60 -4.85 -6.84
N PHE A 66 13.24 -5.74 -5.93
CA PHE A 66 12.89 -5.39 -4.55
C PHE A 66 14.04 -4.75 -3.77
N LYS A 67 15.27 -5.10 -4.09
CA LYS A 67 16.45 -4.50 -3.44
C LYS A 67 16.56 -3.00 -3.72
N GLU A 68 16.48 -2.60 -4.98
CA GLU A 68 16.53 -1.18 -5.35
C GLU A 68 15.23 -0.47 -4.96
N ALA A 69 14.08 -1.15 -4.98
CA ALA A 69 12.83 -0.62 -4.49
C ALA A 69 12.96 -0.18 -3.01
N ARG A 70 13.40 -1.06 -2.12
CA ARG A 70 13.62 -0.76 -0.68
C ARG A 70 14.55 0.42 -0.49
N LYS A 71 15.68 0.43 -1.16
CA LYS A 71 16.67 1.50 -1.08
C LYS A 71 16.09 2.88 -1.43
N ASN A 72 15.22 2.95 -2.43
CA ASN A 72 14.58 4.19 -2.83
C ASN A 72 13.45 4.58 -1.87
N TYR A 73 12.67 3.64 -1.34
CA TYR A 73 11.70 3.91 -0.27
C TYR A 73 12.36 4.43 1.00
N ASP A 74 13.49 3.85 1.44
CA ASP A 74 14.24 4.31 2.62
C ASP A 74 14.78 5.73 2.44
N ARG A 75 15.23 6.08 1.24
CA ARG A 75 15.61 7.45 0.91
C ARG A 75 14.43 8.42 0.97
N ALA A 76 13.27 8.03 0.42
CA ALA A 76 12.04 8.81 0.50
C ALA A 76 11.63 9.05 1.96
N ILE A 77 11.67 8.02 2.83
CA ILE A 77 11.42 8.13 4.27
C ILE A 77 12.35 9.15 4.93
N SER A 78 13.62 9.13 4.58
CA SER A 78 14.61 10.00 5.21
C SER A 78 14.49 11.47 4.82
N ARG A 79 13.84 11.78 3.70
CA ARG A 79 13.74 13.13 3.13
C ARG A 79 12.39 13.78 3.28
N THR A 80 11.31 12.96 3.32
CA THR A 80 9.97 13.50 3.36
C THR A 80 9.63 14.13 4.71
N THR A 81 8.92 15.23 4.66
CA THR A 81 8.23 15.84 5.81
C THR A 81 6.73 15.54 5.79
N ASP A 82 6.24 14.90 4.74
CA ASP A 82 4.85 14.48 4.57
C ASP A 82 4.63 13.13 5.26
N LEU A 83 3.81 13.13 6.30
CA LEU A 83 3.53 11.95 7.12
C LEU A 83 2.85 10.82 6.33
N ILE A 84 1.97 11.16 5.39
CA ILE A 84 1.30 10.19 4.52
C ILE A 84 2.33 9.47 3.65
N MET A 85 3.23 10.23 3.04
CA MET A 85 4.30 9.66 2.22
C MET A 85 5.25 8.81 3.06
N GLU A 86 5.61 9.25 4.28
CA GLU A 86 6.42 8.46 5.20
C GLU A 86 5.77 7.10 5.47
N ILE A 87 4.46 7.09 5.80
CA ILE A 87 3.71 5.87 6.07
C ILE A 87 3.70 4.94 4.87
N TYR A 88 3.30 5.42 3.70
CA TYR A 88 3.26 4.58 2.50
C TYR A 88 4.65 4.07 2.08
N SER A 89 5.70 4.87 2.26
CA SER A 89 7.08 4.42 1.99
C SER A 89 7.49 3.31 2.96
N ARG A 90 7.18 3.43 4.26
CA ARG A 90 7.44 2.37 5.26
C ARG A 90 6.65 1.10 4.95
N LEU A 91 5.36 1.22 4.64
CA LEU A 91 4.52 0.09 4.25
C LEU A 91 5.08 -0.62 3.01
N ALA A 92 5.55 0.15 2.02
CA ALA A 92 6.16 -0.40 0.81
C ALA A 92 7.51 -1.09 1.10
N THR A 93 8.36 -0.48 1.94
CA THR A 93 9.63 -1.12 2.38
C THR A 93 9.34 -2.47 3.04
N ILE A 94 8.38 -2.52 3.96
CA ILE A 94 8.00 -3.75 4.68
C ILE A 94 7.42 -4.77 3.71
N ARG A 95 6.48 -4.38 2.84
CA ARG A 95 5.86 -5.28 1.85
C ARG A 95 6.87 -5.93 0.92
N THR A 96 7.93 -5.23 0.56
CA THR A 96 8.99 -5.74 -0.31
C THR A 96 10.07 -6.56 0.42
N ASN A 97 9.98 -6.68 1.76
CA ASN A 97 10.90 -7.45 2.61
C ASN A 97 10.19 -8.67 3.20
N LYS A 98 9.85 -9.64 2.35
CA LYS A 98 9.15 -10.86 2.76
C LYS A 98 9.82 -12.08 2.11
N ASP A 99 11.07 -12.30 2.51
CA ASP A 99 11.85 -13.40 1.96
C ASP A 99 11.46 -14.75 2.61
N ASP A 100 10.96 -14.74 3.88
CA ASP A 100 10.45 -15.92 4.57
C ASP A 100 9.31 -15.59 5.58
N GLU A 101 8.73 -16.63 6.21
CA GLU A 101 7.65 -16.46 7.21
C GLU A 101 8.11 -15.68 8.45
N ALA A 102 9.36 -15.83 8.86
CA ALA A 102 9.91 -15.11 10.01
C ALA A 102 9.98 -13.62 9.72
N ASP A 103 10.35 -13.24 8.50
CA ASP A 103 10.34 -11.85 8.05
C ASP A 103 8.91 -11.28 8.03
N ILE A 104 7.92 -12.05 7.58
CA ILE A 104 6.51 -11.63 7.61
C ILE A 104 6.09 -11.30 9.05
N GLN A 105 6.36 -12.17 10.03
CA GLN A 105 5.96 -11.95 11.42
C GLN A 105 6.69 -10.75 12.04
N LYS A 106 7.96 -10.58 11.77
CA LYS A 106 8.74 -9.41 12.17
C LYS A 106 8.13 -8.12 11.61
N ASN A 107 7.81 -8.13 10.33
CA ASN A 107 7.22 -6.99 9.64
C ASN A 107 5.83 -6.63 10.20
N VAL A 108 4.99 -7.63 10.48
CA VAL A 108 3.69 -7.43 11.16
C VAL A 108 3.89 -6.80 12.54
N ALA A 109 4.85 -7.30 13.33
CA ALA A 109 5.14 -6.74 14.65
C ALA A 109 5.62 -5.27 14.56
N GLU A 110 6.42 -4.93 13.56
CA GLU A 110 6.86 -3.54 13.29
C GLU A 110 5.67 -2.64 12.94
N LEU A 111 4.74 -3.10 12.10
CA LEU A 111 3.52 -2.35 11.75
C LEU A 111 2.62 -2.14 12.96
N VAL A 112 2.39 -3.17 13.77
CA VAL A 112 1.60 -3.04 15.02
C VAL A 112 2.26 -2.08 15.99
N LYS A 113 3.59 -2.13 16.15
CA LYS A 113 4.33 -1.17 16.95
C LYS A 113 4.24 0.25 16.40
N MET A 114 4.27 0.41 15.07
CA MET A 114 4.10 1.70 14.41
C MET A 114 2.71 2.27 14.68
N ALA A 115 1.64 1.49 14.51
CA ALA A 115 0.26 1.91 14.73
C ALA A 115 0.01 2.46 16.15
N ARG A 116 0.75 1.96 17.15
CA ARG A 116 0.61 2.36 18.57
C ARG A 116 1.32 3.66 18.93
N ARG A 117 2.04 4.29 18.00
CA ARG A 117 2.70 5.57 18.26
C ARG A 117 1.74 6.72 17.99
N ASP A 118 1.70 7.71 18.88
CA ASP A 118 0.81 8.88 18.78
C ASP A 118 0.90 9.59 17.43
N LYS A 119 2.11 9.66 16.87
CA LYS A 119 2.37 10.23 15.53
C LYS A 119 1.50 9.64 14.43
N TYR A 120 1.08 8.38 14.54
CA TYR A 120 0.35 7.64 13.50
C TYR A 120 -1.10 7.34 13.85
N THR A 121 -1.64 7.97 14.89
CA THR A 121 -3.01 7.73 15.36
C THR A 121 -4.04 7.87 14.24
N ASP A 122 -3.94 8.90 13.42
CA ASP A 122 -4.86 9.18 12.31
C ASP A 122 -4.70 8.21 11.11
N TYR A 123 -3.77 7.28 11.19
CA TYR A 123 -3.43 6.33 10.12
C TYR A 123 -3.46 4.87 10.58
N GLN A 124 -3.95 4.63 11.78
CA GLN A 124 -4.02 3.28 12.37
C GLN A 124 -4.81 2.31 11.48
N ASP A 125 -5.88 2.79 10.85
CA ASP A 125 -6.70 2.01 9.92
C ASP A 125 -5.90 1.43 8.76
N ILE A 126 -5.06 2.24 8.11
CA ILE A 126 -4.21 1.83 6.98
C ILE A 126 -3.12 0.86 7.46
N ILE A 127 -2.50 1.16 8.60
CA ILE A 127 -1.38 0.38 9.13
C ILE A 127 -1.85 -1.01 9.58
N TYR A 128 -2.96 -1.09 10.34
CA TYR A 128 -3.53 -2.38 10.75
C TYR A 128 -4.06 -3.18 9.56
N TYR A 129 -4.66 -2.53 8.58
CA TYR A 129 -5.09 -3.19 7.36
C TYR A 129 -3.91 -3.83 6.62
N MET A 130 -2.78 -3.12 6.46
CA MET A 130 -1.58 -3.68 5.83
C MET A 130 -1.01 -4.85 6.63
N ALA A 131 -0.95 -4.75 7.96
CA ALA A 131 -0.52 -5.84 8.81
C ALA A 131 -1.42 -7.09 8.66
N ALA A 132 -2.74 -6.88 8.50
CA ALA A 132 -3.69 -7.94 8.24
C ALA A 132 -3.44 -8.62 6.87
N GLN A 133 -3.16 -7.83 5.82
CA GLN A 133 -2.82 -8.39 4.50
C GLN A 133 -1.60 -9.32 4.59
N MET A 134 -0.57 -8.91 5.32
CA MET A 134 0.63 -9.73 5.51
C MET A 134 0.32 -11.03 6.29
N GLN A 135 -0.57 -10.99 7.28
CA GLN A 135 -1.01 -12.20 7.97
C GLN A 135 -1.78 -13.14 7.05
N LEU A 136 -2.62 -12.60 6.14
CA LEU A 136 -3.32 -13.41 5.12
C LEU A 136 -2.35 -14.07 4.15
N GLU A 137 -1.31 -13.36 3.70
CA GLU A 137 -0.24 -13.94 2.88
C GLU A 137 0.48 -15.09 3.60
N GLY A 138 0.64 -14.99 4.93
CA GLY A 138 1.17 -16.05 5.79
C GLY A 138 0.16 -17.12 6.20
N ASN A 139 -1.05 -17.15 5.61
CA ASN A 139 -2.14 -18.08 5.94
C ASN A 139 -2.57 -18.03 7.42
N LYS A 140 -2.44 -16.88 8.08
CA LYS A 140 -2.80 -16.66 9.49
C LYS A 140 -4.11 -15.86 9.58
N GLU A 141 -5.20 -16.47 9.14
CA GLU A 141 -6.50 -15.79 9.02
C GLU A 141 -7.03 -15.24 10.35
N ASP A 142 -6.89 -15.96 11.47
CA ASP A 142 -7.39 -15.46 12.76
C ASP A 142 -6.70 -14.17 13.18
N GLN A 143 -5.38 -14.13 13.06
CA GLN A 143 -4.59 -12.94 13.34
C GLN A 143 -4.88 -11.80 12.37
N ALA A 144 -5.14 -12.13 11.10
CA ALA A 144 -5.57 -11.15 10.11
C ALA A 144 -6.93 -10.54 10.46
N MET A 145 -7.90 -11.35 10.88
CA MET A 145 -9.22 -10.87 11.29
C MET A 145 -9.15 -9.95 12.51
N GLU A 146 -8.29 -10.25 13.50
CA GLU A 146 -8.06 -9.36 14.64
C GLU A 146 -7.53 -7.99 14.20
N LEU A 147 -6.55 -7.98 13.29
CA LEU A 147 -5.98 -6.75 12.76
C LEU A 147 -6.97 -5.97 11.87
N LEU A 148 -7.80 -6.65 11.09
CA LEU A 148 -8.88 -6.02 10.33
C LEU A 148 -9.91 -5.35 11.26
N LEU A 149 -10.27 -5.99 12.38
CA LEU A 149 -11.12 -5.38 13.40
C LEU A 149 -10.48 -4.12 13.98
N LEU A 150 -9.19 -4.14 14.31
CA LEU A 150 -8.48 -2.93 14.77
C LEU A 150 -8.48 -1.83 13.70
N SER A 151 -8.37 -2.19 12.42
CA SER A 151 -8.49 -1.23 11.31
C SER A 151 -9.87 -0.56 11.28
N THR A 152 -10.96 -1.31 11.51
CA THR A 152 -12.33 -0.73 11.54
C THR A 152 -12.57 0.16 12.76
N LEU A 153 -11.91 -0.11 13.89
CA LEU A 153 -12.05 0.60 15.16
C LEU A 153 -11.14 1.84 15.27
N ALA A 154 -10.25 2.05 14.30
CA ALA A 154 -9.37 3.21 14.30
C ALA A 154 -10.14 4.52 14.44
N PRO A 155 -9.63 5.51 15.22
CA PRO A 155 -10.38 6.72 15.60
C PRO A 155 -10.58 7.69 14.43
N ASN A 156 -9.82 7.54 13.36
CA ASN A 156 -9.89 8.42 12.20
C ASN A 156 -11.20 8.25 11.39
N ASN A 157 -11.55 9.30 10.66
CA ASN A 157 -12.71 9.29 9.77
C ASN A 157 -12.30 8.99 8.32
N ASN A 158 -11.98 7.73 8.04
CA ASN A 158 -11.65 7.23 6.70
C ASN A 158 -12.63 6.11 6.29
N PRO A 159 -13.83 6.46 5.82
CA PRO A 159 -14.87 5.47 5.51
C PRO A 159 -14.41 4.47 4.44
N GLY A 160 -13.67 4.92 3.42
CA GLY A 160 -13.19 4.04 2.35
C GLY A 160 -12.26 2.95 2.85
N GLN A 161 -11.36 3.26 3.78
CA GLN A 161 -10.48 2.25 4.38
C GLN A 161 -11.24 1.31 5.32
N LYS A 162 -12.19 1.84 6.11
CA LYS A 162 -13.04 1.02 6.98
C LYS A 162 -13.92 0.07 6.16
N ASN A 163 -14.49 0.53 5.05
CA ASN A 163 -15.27 -0.30 4.15
C ASN A 163 -14.45 -1.47 3.56
N LYS A 164 -13.18 -1.22 3.19
CA LYS A 164 -12.28 -2.30 2.74
C LYS A 164 -12.06 -3.34 3.82
N ALA A 165 -11.83 -2.91 5.06
CA ALA A 165 -11.64 -3.82 6.18
C ALA A 165 -12.91 -4.61 6.50
N PHE A 166 -14.09 -3.98 6.53
CA PHE A 166 -15.36 -4.66 6.73
C PHE A 166 -15.67 -5.66 5.61
N LEU A 167 -15.43 -5.30 4.34
CA LEU A 167 -15.63 -6.22 3.22
C LEU A 167 -14.77 -7.48 3.38
N GLN A 168 -13.52 -7.32 3.74
CA GLN A 168 -12.62 -8.45 3.91
C GLN A 168 -12.99 -9.33 5.12
N LEU A 169 -13.41 -8.72 6.24
CA LEU A 169 -13.95 -9.44 7.39
C LEU A 169 -15.21 -10.23 7.03
N ALA A 170 -16.11 -9.62 6.23
CA ALA A 170 -17.32 -10.26 5.76
C ALA A 170 -17.01 -11.47 4.88
N ASP A 171 -16.09 -11.32 3.90
CA ASP A 171 -15.71 -12.39 2.98
C ASP A 171 -15.02 -13.56 3.72
N LEU A 172 -14.12 -13.27 4.66
CA LEU A 172 -13.46 -14.28 5.49
C LEU A 172 -14.48 -15.03 6.39
N SER A 173 -15.38 -14.30 7.05
CA SER A 173 -16.44 -14.90 7.87
C SER A 173 -17.38 -15.75 7.05
N PHE A 174 -17.72 -15.31 5.83
CA PHE A 174 -18.56 -16.08 4.91
C PHE A 174 -17.87 -17.39 4.49
N ALA A 175 -16.58 -17.35 4.14
CA ALA A 175 -15.80 -18.53 3.78
C ALA A 175 -15.74 -19.55 4.92
N ARG A 176 -15.72 -19.09 6.17
CA ARG A 176 -15.76 -19.89 7.39
C ARG A 176 -17.16 -20.38 7.77
N LYS A 177 -18.20 -20.03 7.01
CA LYS A 177 -19.61 -20.33 7.30
C LYS A 177 -20.11 -19.66 8.61
N GLU A 178 -19.44 -18.62 9.08
CA GLU A 178 -19.84 -17.79 10.21
C GLU A 178 -20.88 -16.74 9.74
N TYR A 179 -22.03 -17.21 9.28
CA TYR A 179 -22.97 -16.39 8.49
C TYR A 179 -23.52 -15.16 9.23
N LEU A 180 -23.74 -15.26 10.54
CA LEU A 180 -24.15 -14.11 11.34
C LEU A 180 -23.07 -13.02 11.40
N LYS A 181 -21.81 -13.40 11.59
CA LYS A 181 -20.71 -12.45 11.57
C LYS A 181 -20.53 -11.82 10.18
N ALA A 182 -20.59 -12.65 9.12
CA ALA A 182 -20.53 -12.17 7.75
C ALA A 182 -21.64 -11.14 7.45
N TYR A 183 -22.87 -11.44 7.85
CA TYR A 183 -24.00 -10.51 7.71
C TYR A 183 -23.73 -9.18 8.40
N ASN A 184 -23.30 -9.20 9.66
CA ASN A 184 -23.02 -7.99 10.44
C ASN A 184 -21.91 -7.13 9.82
N PHE A 185 -20.86 -7.76 9.29
CA PHE A 185 -19.79 -7.03 8.61
C PHE A 185 -20.26 -6.43 7.26
N TYR A 186 -21.02 -7.17 6.46
CA TYR A 186 -21.61 -6.60 5.24
C TYR A 186 -22.58 -5.46 5.55
N ASP A 187 -23.32 -5.53 6.66
CA ASP A 187 -24.23 -4.48 7.11
C ASP A 187 -23.51 -3.19 7.54
N SER A 188 -22.26 -3.32 7.97
CA SER A 188 -21.42 -2.19 8.37
C SER A 188 -20.81 -1.41 7.20
N ILE A 189 -20.91 -1.94 5.98
CA ILE A 189 -20.35 -1.31 4.77
C ILE A 189 -21.23 -0.16 4.30
N LYS A 190 -20.66 1.01 4.08
CA LYS A 190 -21.32 2.16 3.45
C LYS A 190 -21.26 2.00 1.94
N LEU A 191 -22.40 1.61 1.33
CA LEU A 191 -22.48 1.27 -0.10
C LEU A 191 -22.39 2.49 -1.03
N ASP A 192 -22.57 3.69 -0.52
CA ASP A 192 -22.42 4.96 -1.25
C ASP A 192 -20.95 5.41 -1.41
N ASP A 193 -20.01 4.67 -0.83
CA ASP A 193 -18.59 4.96 -0.92
C ASP A 193 -18.05 4.58 -2.32
N PRO A 194 -17.42 5.53 -3.07
CA PRO A 194 -16.83 5.25 -4.37
C PRO A 194 -15.72 4.18 -4.36
N ALA A 195 -15.15 3.89 -3.18
CA ALA A 195 -14.14 2.85 -3.02
C ALA A 195 -14.72 1.41 -3.09
N ILE A 196 -16.05 1.27 -3.07
CA ILE A 196 -16.73 -0.03 -3.20
C ILE A 196 -16.97 -0.33 -4.67
N PRO A 197 -16.29 -1.34 -5.26
CA PRO A 197 -16.34 -1.59 -6.69
C PRO A 197 -17.65 -2.25 -7.14
N THR A 198 -18.38 -2.95 -6.25
CA THR A 198 -19.55 -3.76 -6.59
C THR A 198 -20.63 -3.70 -5.50
N PRO A 199 -21.28 -2.55 -5.26
CA PRO A 199 -22.27 -2.39 -4.19
C PRO A 199 -23.48 -3.33 -4.35
N GLU A 200 -23.87 -3.64 -5.58
CA GLU A 200 -24.97 -4.57 -5.88
C GLU A 200 -24.67 -5.99 -5.38
N GLN A 201 -23.47 -6.50 -5.63
CA GLN A 201 -23.08 -7.84 -5.17
C GLN A 201 -23.04 -7.94 -3.65
N ILE A 202 -22.62 -6.89 -2.96
CA ILE A 202 -22.63 -6.82 -1.49
C ILE A 202 -24.08 -6.85 -1.00
N THR A 203 -24.97 -6.11 -1.63
CA THR A 203 -26.39 -6.09 -1.31
C THR A 203 -27.03 -7.47 -1.49
N ASP A 204 -26.73 -8.15 -2.59
CA ASP A 204 -27.26 -9.48 -2.87
C ASP A 204 -26.78 -10.51 -1.84
N ARG A 205 -25.47 -10.50 -1.51
CA ARG A 205 -24.91 -11.38 -0.47
C ARG A 205 -25.53 -11.11 0.90
N LYS A 206 -25.70 -9.84 1.26
CA LYS A 206 -26.36 -9.44 2.52
C LYS A 206 -27.80 -9.93 2.57
N ASN A 207 -28.57 -9.79 1.48
CA ASN A 207 -29.95 -10.25 1.41
C ASN A 207 -30.06 -11.78 1.54
N ALA A 208 -29.17 -12.53 0.87
CA ALA A 208 -29.12 -13.98 0.99
C ALA A 208 -28.79 -14.42 2.42
N LEU A 209 -27.79 -13.78 3.06
CA LEU A 209 -27.40 -14.06 4.45
C LEU A 209 -28.51 -13.73 5.44
N ARG A 210 -29.27 -12.66 5.23
CA ARG A 210 -30.41 -12.29 6.08
C ARG A 210 -31.43 -13.41 6.19
N VAL A 211 -31.69 -14.13 5.10
CA VAL A 211 -32.61 -15.28 5.10
C VAL A 211 -32.06 -16.44 5.93
N ILE A 212 -30.74 -16.69 5.84
CA ILE A 212 -30.06 -17.77 6.59
C ILE A 212 -30.01 -17.49 8.09
N VAL A 213 -29.77 -16.23 8.45
CA VAL A 213 -29.57 -15.81 9.85
C VAL A 213 -30.90 -15.69 10.61
N ASN A 214 -32.02 -15.45 9.91
CA ASN A 214 -33.34 -15.28 10.52
C ASN A 214 -34.17 -16.60 10.59
N ASN A 215 -33.64 -17.71 10.08
CA ASN A 215 -34.21 -19.06 10.18
C ASN A 215 -33.50 -19.90 11.24
#